data_2f9a16f00f7f4ca5baa69b7fe3648b82
#
_entry.id   2f9a16f00f7f4ca5baa69b7fe3648b82
#
_cell.length_a   1.000
_cell.length_b   1.000
_cell.length_c   1.000
_cell.angle_alpha   90.00
_cell.angle_beta   90.00
_cell.angle_gamma   90.00
#
_symmetry.space_group_name_H-M   'P 1'
#
loop_
_entity.id
_entity.type
_entity.pdbx_description
1 polymer ?
#
loop_
_entity_poly.entity_id
_entity_poly.type
_entity_poly.pdbx_seq_one_letter_code
_entity_poly.pdbx_strand_id
1 'polypeptide(L)'
;MTRPSALALAVGLLWWAAAAGAAAGQTLPAQPDRYLLTTEAADGRALWVNPAGLARAPEASIGADVTLDRFFPGPRPQLSEYGVSLTARGLAAGWEHEHLPGRQYSNVFAVGLGMGDEQFSGGVSRTWYTGSVSGSGWDAALRVSAWDGTQLSLVTVNLGSPRLGDSTYWATLVPGALVNLFGGALQAAGEWEVAPHAWRSIAYRVGGTVALGRGFALLLRADLSPGFKRRGLVIAIGFDGSGSRAGAFALASGGASEVEALGLSGAMVTRGPSRP
;
A
#
# COMPACT_ATOMS: atom_id res chain seq x y z
N MET A 1 21.54 9.23 -28.74
CA MET A 1 21.61 8.66 -27.37
C MET A 1 20.42 7.74 -27.23
N THR A 2 20.62 6.43 -27.31
CA THR A 2 19.56 5.42 -27.15
C THR A 2 19.21 5.30 -25.68
N ARG A 3 17.97 5.66 -25.32
CA ARG A 3 17.44 5.47 -23.96
C ARG A 3 17.42 3.97 -23.66
N PRO A 4 17.99 3.50 -22.53
CA PRO A 4 17.83 2.11 -22.14
C PRO A 4 16.34 1.82 -21.99
N SER A 5 15.87 0.75 -22.62
CA SER A 5 14.45 0.37 -22.56
C SER A 5 14.10 0.04 -21.10
N ALA A 6 13.00 0.58 -20.62
CA ALA A 6 12.47 0.34 -19.26
C ALA A 6 12.36 -1.17 -18.93
N LEU A 7 12.25 -2.00 -19.97
CA LEU A 7 12.24 -3.46 -19.88
C LEU A 7 13.57 -4.04 -19.34
N ALA A 8 14.73 -3.45 -19.70
CA ALA A 8 16.04 -3.93 -19.28
C ALA A 8 16.29 -3.67 -17.77
N LEU A 9 15.75 -2.56 -17.24
CA LEU A 9 15.82 -2.24 -15.81
C LEU A 9 14.88 -3.13 -14.98
N ALA A 10 13.71 -3.44 -15.49
CA ALA A 10 12.76 -4.33 -14.81
C ALA A 10 13.28 -5.78 -14.72
N VAL A 11 13.94 -6.26 -15.79
CA VAL A 11 14.56 -7.60 -15.82
C VAL A 11 15.78 -7.68 -14.90
N GLY A 12 16.58 -6.61 -14.76
CA GLY A 12 17.73 -6.58 -13.84
C GLY A 12 17.35 -6.67 -12.37
N LEU A 13 16.23 -6.06 -11.96
CA LEU A 13 15.70 -6.14 -10.60
C LEU A 13 15.13 -7.52 -10.26
N LEU A 14 14.57 -8.24 -11.23
CA LEU A 14 14.07 -9.61 -11.06
C LEU A 14 15.18 -10.62 -10.72
N TRP A 15 16.40 -10.43 -11.22
CA TRP A 15 17.53 -11.35 -10.97
C TRP A 15 18.15 -11.19 -9.57
N TRP A 16 18.04 -10.02 -8.96
CA TRP A 16 18.58 -9.77 -7.62
C TRP A 16 17.73 -10.39 -6.50
N ALA A 17 16.44 -10.60 -6.74
CA ALA A 17 15.51 -11.16 -5.75
C ALA A 17 15.60 -12.69 -5.59
N ALA A 18 16.31 -13.40 -6.48
CA ALA A 18 16.30 -14.86 -6.57
C ALA A 18 17.20 -15.62 -5.56
N ALA A 19 17.91 -14.92 -4.66
CA ALA A 19 18.97 -15.54 -3.85
C ALA A 19 18.61 -15.90 -2.39
N ALA A 20 17.34 -15.87 -1.98
CA ALA A 20 16.96 -16.13 -0.58
C ALA A 20 16.10 -17.39 -0.42
N GLY A 21 16.50 -18.25 0.48
CA GLY A 21 15.92 -19.59 0.76
C GLY A 21 14.54 -19.58 1.44
N ALA A 22 13.91 -20.75 1.49
CA ALA A 22 12.48 -20.98 1.68
C ALA A 22 11.93 -20.74 3.10
N ALA A 23 10.92 -19.91 3.24
CA ALA A 23 9.89 -19.93 4.27
C ALA A 23 8.58 -19.27 3.76
N ALA A 24 7.45 -19.62 4.34
CA ALA A 24 6.14 -19.10 3.93
C ALA A 24 6.12 -17.58 4.10
N GLY A 25 5.70 -16.86 3.04
CA GLY A 25 5.56 -15.42 3.08
C GLY A 25 4.56 -15.02 4.17
N GLN A 26 5.06 -14.37 5.21
CA GLN A 26 4.25 -13.63 6.14
C GLN A 26 4.24 -12.20 5.64
N THR A 27 3.06 -11.65 5.38
CA THR A 27 2.91 -10.20 5.25
C THR A 27 3.24 -9.54 6.58
N LEU A 28 3.90 -8.39 6.55
CA LEU A 28 4.11 -7.60 7.76
C LEU A 28 2.79 -7.37 8.51
N PRO A 29 2.87 -7.25 9.84
CA PRO A 29 1.72 -6.80 10.62
C PRO A 29 1.13 -5.56 9.98
N ALA A 30 -0.14 -5.40 10.12
CA ALA A 30 -1.01 -4.38 9.60
C ALA A 30 -0.34 -3.11 9.08
N GLN A 31 -0.58 -2.81 7.83
CA GLN A 31 -0.26 -1.51 7.25
C GLN A 31 -1.53 -0.66 7.25
N PRO A 32 -1.47 0.64 7.57
CA PRO A 32 -2.64 1.51 7.72
C PRO A 32 -3.50 1.60 6.47
N ASP A 33 -2.90 1.37 5.33
CA ASP A 33 -3.57 1.48 4.03
C ASP A 33 -3.98 0.13 3.45
N ARG A 34 -4.39 -0.80 4.31
CA ARG A 34 -4.80 -2.17 3.94
C ARG A 34 -5.88 -2.24 2.87
N TYR A 35 -6.62 -1.17 2.64
CA TYR A 35 -7.68 -1.12 1.66
C TYR A 35 -7.23 -0.70 0.27
N LEU A 36 -6.06 -0.05 0.13
CA LEU A 36 -5.55 0.41 -1.15
C LEU A 36 -4.87 -0.71 -1.94
N LEU A 37 -4.92 -0.58 -3.25
CA LEU A 37 -4.03 -1.30 -4.15
C LEU A 37 -2.75 -0.49 -4.37
N THR A 38 -1.62 -1.15 -4.60
CA THR A 38 -0.31 -0.49 -4.74
C THR A 38 -0.29 0.50 -5.90
N THR A 39 -1.07 0.25 -6.95
CA THR A 39 -1.20 1.13 -8.11
C THR A 39 -2.00 2.40 -7.83
N GLU A 40 -2.87 2.41 -6.84
CA GLU A 40 -3.75 3.54 -6.53
C GLU A 40 -3.08 4.59 -5.64
N ALA A 41 -2.12 4.19 -4.82
CA ALA A 41 -1.46 5.09 -3.88
C ALA A 41 -0.61 6.14 -4.61
N ALA A 42 -0.98 7.40 -4.47
CA ALA A 42 -0.31 8.57 -5.07
C ALA A 42 -0.28 9.78 -4.13
N ASP A 43 -0.27 9.56 -2.83
CA ASP A 43 -0.24 10.58 -1.77
C ASP A 43 0.58 10.07 -0.58
N GLY A 44 0.38 10.61 0.63
CA GLY A 44 1.11 10.19 1.85
C GLY A 44 1.00 8.71 2.16
N ARG A 45 -0.11 8.07 1.78
CA ARG A 45 -0.34 6.64 1.96
C ARG A 45 0.61 5.79 1.11
N ALA A 46 1.17 6.37 0.04
CA ALA A 46 2.18 5.69 -0.78
C ALA A 46 3.44 5.31 0.02
N LEU A 47 3.74 6.02 1.12
CA LEU A 47 4.83 5.67 2.04
C LEU A 47 4.75 4.21 2.48
N TRP A 48 3.54 3.72 2.74
CA TRP A 48 3.26 2.41 3.32
C TRP A 48 2.99 1.32 2.29
N VAL A 49 2.51 1.72 1.09
CA VAL A 49 1.97 0.78 0.11
C VAL A 49 2.84 0.68 -1.14
N ASN A 50 3.30 1.83 -1.67
CA ASN A 50 4.07 1.91 -2.90
C ASN A 50 4.88 3.20 -2.93
N PRO A 51 6.12 3.21 -2.46
CA PRO A 51 6.92 4.43 -2.37
C PRO A 51 7.14 5.16 -3.71
N ALA A 52 6.98 4.50 -4.87
CA ALA A 52 7.00 5.19 -6.16
C ALA A 52 5.83 6.19 -6.33
N GLY A 53 4.73 5.97 -5.63
CA GLY A 53 3.58 6.89 -5.61
C GLY A 53 3.89 8.24 -4.94
N LEU A 54 4.91 8.30 -4.09
CA LEU A 54 5.36 9.55 -3.45
C LEU A 54 5.83 10.59 -4.48
N ALA A 55 6.35 10.17 -5.63
CA ALA A 55 6.74 11.08 -6.71
C ALA A 55 5.55 11.92 -7.23
N ARG A 56 4.33 11.45 -7.01
CA ARG A 56 3.08 12.10 -7.42
C ARG A 56 2.33 12.74 -6.25
N ALA A 57 2.87 12.63 -5.05
CA ALA A 57 2.28 13.22 -3.86
C ALA A 57 2.17 14.76 -4.01
N PRO A 58 1.15 15.38 -3.43
CA PRO A 58 0.99 16.83 -3.44
C PRO A 58 2.20 17.50 -2.78
N GLU A 59 2.37 18.80 -3.01
CA GLU A 59 3.54 19.56 -2.53
C GLU A 59 3.80 19.40 -1.03
N ALA A 60 2.74 19.37 -0.22
CA ALA A 60 2.82 18.93 1.17
C ALA A 60 1.47 18.40 1.64
N SER A 61 1.48 17.42 2.53
CA SER A 61 0.28 16.96 3.25
C SER A 61 0.61 16.47 4.64
N ILE A 62 -0.37 16.54 5.52
CA ILE A 62 -0.39 15.88 6.81
C ILE A 62 -1.62 14.98 6.85
N GLY A 63 -1.42 13.71 7.16
CA GLY A 63 -2.46 12.70 7.26
C GLY A 63 -2.52 12.08 8.64
N ALA A 64 -3.70 11.58 9.00
CA ALA A 64 -3.92 10.76 10.17
C ALA A 64 -4.93 9.66 9.83
N ASP A 65 -4.77 8.51 10.46
CA ASP A 65 -5.64 7.35 10.30
C ASP A 65 -5.87 6.64 11.63
N VAL A 66 -6.95 5.88 11.66
CA VAL A 66 -7.35 5.06 12.80
C VAL A 66 -8.06 3.80 12.32
N THR A 67 -7.72 2.65 12.89
CA THR A 67 -8.36 1.37 12.60
C THR A 67 -8.88 0.72 13.89
N LEU A 68 -10.09 0.19 13.79
CA LEU A 68 -10.76 -0.60 14.83
C LEU A 68 -10.85 -2.04 14.32
N ASP A 69 -10.34 -3.00 15.08
CA ASP A 69 -10.38 -4.43 14.75
C ASP A 69 -11.19 -5.23 15.76
N ARG A 70 -11.76 -6.33 15.28
CA ARG A 70 -12.43 -7.36 16.10
C ARG A 70 -11.49 -8.51 16.49
N PHE A 71 -10.22 -8.46 16.16
CA PHE A 71 -9.25 -9.51 16.52
C PHE A 71 -9.03 -9.70 18.02
N PHE A 72 -9.44 -8.73 18.82
CA PHE A 72 -9.36 -8.85 20.27
C PHE A 72 -10.55 -9.64 20.79
N PRO A 73 -10.35 -10.59 21.72
CA PRO A 73 -11.44 -11.33 22.32
C PRO A 73 -12.39 -10.35 23.05
N GLY A 74 -13.58 -10.18 22.48
CA GLY A 74 -14.60 -9.28 23.01
C GLY A 74 -15.68 -8.96 21.99
N PRO A 75 -16.89 -8.56 22.47
CA PRO A 75 -18.03 -8.31 21.59
C PRO A 75 -17.95 -6.95 20.86
N ARG A 76 -16.95 -6.12 21.14
CA ARG A 76 -16.84 -4.75 20.60
C ARG A 76 -15.56 -4.58 19.83
N PRO A 77 -15.58 -3.82 18.71
CA PRO A 77 -14.37 -3.38 18.02
C PRO A 77 -13.48 -2.61 19.01
N GLN A 78 -12.18 -2.83 18.92
CA GLN A 78 -11.17 -2.14 19.73
C GLN A 78 -10.22 -1.38 18.82
N LEU A 79 -9.68 -0.28 19.31
CA LEU A 79 -8.66 0.47 18.61
C LEU A 79 -7.44 -0.44 18.42
N SER A 80 -7.12 -0.75 17.17
CA SER A 80 -6.01 -1.62 16.83
C SER A 80 -4.81 -0.84 16.31
N GLU A 81 -5.07 0.30 15.66
CA GLU A 81 -4.02 1.05 15.00
C GLU A 81 -4.40 2.52 14.90
N TYR A 82 -3.43 3.40 15.02
CA TYR A 82 -3.57 4.81 14.72
C TYR A 82 -2.22 5.39 14.33
N GLY A 83 -2.23 6.35 13.42
CA GLY A 83 -1.00 6.89 12.87
C GLY A 83 -1.12 8.31 12.33
N VAL A 84 0.04 8.84 12.01
CA VAL A 84 0.19 10.12 11.32
C VAL A 84 1.26 10.02 10.24
N SER A 85 1.06 10.76 9.15
CA SER A 85 2.01 10.83 8.06
C SER A 85 2.18 12.27 7.58
N LEU A 86 3.38 12.57 7.10
CA LEU A 86 3.78 13.84 6.51
C LEU A 86 4.36 13.56 5.15
N THR A 87 4.00 14.35 4.14
CA THR A 87 4.64 14.29 2.83
C THR A 87 5.03 15.68 2.35
N ALA A 88 6.13 15.77 1.63
CA ALA A 88 6.56 16.98 0.96
C ALA A 88 7.40 16.65 -0.27
N ARG A 89 6.89 16.97 -1.48
CA ARG A 89 7.66 16.90 -2.74
C ARG A 89 8.41 15.58 -2.96
N GLY A 90 7.73 14.45 -2.79
CA GLY A 90 8.32 13.13 -2.95
C GLY A 90 8.98 12.55 -1.70
N LEU A 91 9.15 13.35 -0.65
CA LEU A 91 9.59 12.87 0.66
C LEU A 91 8.37 12.55 1.53
N ALA A 92 8.48 11.53 2.34
CA ALA A 92 7.47 11.19 3.33
C ALA A 92 8.10 10.69 4.62
N ALA A 93 7.39 10.94 5.73
CA ALA A 93 7.67 10.34 7.02
C ALA A 93 6.34 9.96 7.70
N GLY A 94 6.32 8.87 8.44
CA GLY A 94 5.13 8.42 9.14
C GLY A 94 5.46 7.71 10.44
N TRP A 95 4.48 7.68 11.30
CA TRP A 95 4.49 6.92 12.54
C TRP A 95 3.12 6.32 12.77
N GLU A 96 3.13 5.09 13.27
CA GLU A 96 1.95 4.33 13.65
C GLU A 96 2.16 3.64 14.98
N HIS A 97 1.07 3.51 15.70
CA HIS A 97 0.98 2.67 16.88
C HIS A 97 -0.01 1.55 16.63
N GLU A 98 0.46 0.33 16.71
CA GLU A 98 -0.32 -0.89 16.52
C GLU A 98 -0.50 -1.62 17.84
N HIS A 99 -1.73 -2.03 18.15
CA HIS A 99 -2.01 -2.98 19.21
C HIS A 99 -2.03 -4.39 18.63
N LEU A 100 -1.19 -5.25 19.17
CA LEU A 100 -1.06 -6.63 18.76
C LEU A 100 -1.81 -7.56 19.74
N PRO A 101 -2.19 -8.78 19.32
CA PRO A 101 -2.79 -9.77 20.21
C PRO A 101 -1.93 -10.00 21.46
N GLY A 102 -2.60 -10.29 22.62
CA GLY A 102 -1.88 -10.59 23.86
C GLY A 102 -1.36 -9.35 24.62
N ARG A 103 -1.97 -8.18 24.42
CA ARG A 103 -1.59 -6.89 25.01
C ARG A 103 -0.19 -6.42 24.59
N GLN A 104 0.27 -6.87 23.47
CA GLN A 104 1.50 -6.40 22.85
C GLN A 104 1.23 -5.14 22.04
N TYR A 105 2.26 -4.40 21.71
CA TYR A 105 2.17 -3.22 20.84
C TYR A 105 3.43 -3.09 19.98
N SER A 106 3.29 -2.40 18.87
CA SER A 106 4.39 -1.99 18.03
C SER A 106 4.26 -0.51 17.70
N ASN A 107 5.38 0.22 17.70
CA ASN A 107 5.46 1.51 17.04
C ASN A 107 6.22 1.33 15.74
N VAL A 108 5.66 1.81 14.68
CA VAL A 108 6.19 1.71 13.33
C VAL A 108 6.56 3.12 12.86
N PHE A 109 7.81 3.32 12.52
CA PHE A 109 8.32 4.56 11.94
C PHE A 109 8.70 4.28 10.50
N ALA A 110 8.31 5.14 9.58
CA ALA A 110 8.72 5.01 8.20
C ALA A 110 9.22 6.34 7.64
N VAL A 111 10.19 6.25 6.74
CA VAL A 111 10.59 7.35 5.86
C VAL A 111 10.64 6.84 4.43
N GLY A 112 10.28 7.69 3.49
CA GLY A 112 10.26 7.33 2.08
C GLY A 112 10.66 8.46 1.16
N LEU A 113 11.15 8.08 -0.01
CA LEU A 113 11.51 8.96 -1.10
C LEU A 113 10.94 8.40 -2.40
N GLY A 114 10.21 9.23 -3.14
CA GLY A 114 9.78 8.95 -4.50
C GLY A 114 10.28 10.01 -5.46
N MET A 115 10.73 9.61 -6.63
CA MET A 115 11.24 10.47 -7.69
C MET A 115 10.72 10.03 -9.05
N GLY A 116 10.59 10.98 -9.96
CA GLY A 116 10.15 10.71 -11.32
C GLY A 116 9.08 11.67 -11.79
N ASP A 117 8.38 11.25 -12.83
CA ASP A 117 7.31 12.02 -13.46
C ASP A 117 6.05 11.17 -13.66
N GLU A 118 5.12 11.64 -14.48
CA GLU A 118 3.86 10.93 -14.76
C GLU A 118 4.07 9.65 -15.58
N GLN A 119 5.12 9.57 -16.39
CA GLN A 119 5.42 8.41 -17.22
C GLN A 119 6.18 7.34 -16.45
N PHE A 120 7.16 7.75 -15.64
CA PHE A 120 8.00 6.83 -14.89
C PHE A 120 8.32 7.40 -13.51
N SER A 121 8.05 6.64 -12.48
CA SER A 121 8.47 6.98 -11.12
C SER A 121 9.04 5.77 -10.40
N GLY A 122 9.96 6.05 -9.49
CA GLY A 122 10.56 5.08 -8.59
C GLY A 122 10.55 5.60 -7.17
N GLY A 123 10.64 4.70 -6.21
CA GLY A 123 10.70 5.08 -4.80
C GLY A 123 11.24 3.99 -3.92
N VAL A 124 11.68 4.41 -2.75
CA VAL A 124 12.13 3.54 -1.68
C VAL A 124 11.56 4.02 -0.36
N SER A 125 11.28 3.10 0.53
CA SER A 125 10.95 3.41 1.92
C SER A 125 11.73 2.53 2.88
N ARG A 126 11.93 3.02 4.08
CA ARG A 126 12.50 2.28 5.19
C ARG A 126 11.58 2.37 6.38
N THR A 127 11.33 1.23 7.01
CA THR A 127 10.45 1.07 8.16
C THR A 127 11.23 0.53 9.33
N TRP A 128 11.01 1.09 10.52
CA TRP A 128 11.56 0.61 11.80
C TRP A 128 10.42 0.25 12.73
N TYR A 129 10.56 -0.88 13.37
CA TYR A 129 9.63 -1.42 14.37
C TYR A 129 10.26 -1.36 15.75
N THR A 130 9.50 -0.89 16.74
CA THR A 130 9.91 -0.83 18.14
C THR A 130 8.75 -1.26 19.03
N GLY A 131 9.05 -1.72 20.24
CA GLY A 131 8.05 -2.23 21.18
C GLY A 131 8.17 -3.72 21.36
N SER A 132 7.07 -4.45 21.31
CA SER A 132 7.05 -5.91 21.43
C SER A 132 7.68 -6.61 20.22
N VAL A 133 7.69 -5.94 19.08
CA VAL A 133 8.39 -6.36 17.87
C VAL A 133 9.43 -5.31 17.53
N SER A 134 10.65 -5.74 17.21
CA SER A 134 11.74 -4.83 16.85
C SER A 134 12.46 -5.29 15.59
N GLY A 135 12.90 -4.33 14.79
CA GLY A 135 13.63 -4.58 13.54
C GLY A 135 13.45 -3.45 12.53
N SER A 136 13.91 -3.67 11.31
CA SER A 136 13.69 -2.71 10.22
C SER A 136 13.66 -3.40 8.87
N GLY A 137 12.90 -2.86 7.94
CA GLY A 137 12.80 -3.34 6.56
C GLY A 137 12.97 -2.21 5.54
N TRP A 138 13.17 -2.59 4.30
CA TRP A 138 13.18 -1.72 3.14
C TRP A 138 12.17 -2.18 2.13
N ASP A 139 11.49 -1.22 1.50
CA ASP A 139 10.67 -1.46 0.33
C ASP A 139 11.18 -0.63 -0.84
N ALA A 140 11.00 -1.13 -2.05
CA ALA A 140 11.31 -0.39 -3.26
C ALA A 140 10.21 -0.58 -4.29
N ALA A 141 9.97 0.43 -5.11
CA ALA A 141 8.90 0.37 -6.09
C ALA A 141 9.28 1.10 -7.37
N LEU A 142 8.68 0.62 -8.46
CA LEU A 142 8.65 1.25 -9.76
C LEU A 142 7.22 1.37 -10.25
N ARG A 143 6.93 2.44 -10.98
CA ARG A 143 5.64 2.69 -11.61
C ARG A 143 5.85 3.26 -13.00
N VAL A 144 5.07 2.80 -13.96
CA VAL A 144 5.16 3.20 -15.36
C VAL A 144 3.77 3.44 -15.89
N SER A 145 3.53 4.57 -16.56
CA SER A 145 2.37 4.75 -17.43
C SER A 145 2.67 4.08 -18.78
N ALA A 146 2.04 2.93 -19.04
CA ALA A 146 2.38 2.09 -20.18
C ALA A 146 1.74 2.61 -21.48
N TRP A 147 0.47 3.01 -21.41
CA TRP A 147 -0.32 3.65 -22.47
C TRP A 147 -1.48 4.41 -21.83
N ASP A 148 -2.24 5.14 -22.64
CA ASP A 148 -3.30 5.99 -22.14
C ASP A 148 -4.24 5.27 -21.16
N GLY A 149 -4.35 5.84 -19.97
CA GLY A 149 -5.19 5.33 -18.91
C GLY A 149 -4.65 4.08 -18.20
N THR A 150 -3.50 3.52 -18.60
CA THR A 150 -2.96 2.30 -17.99
C THR A 150 -1.66 2.58 -17.25
N GLN A 151 -1.59 2.08 -16.03
CA GLN A 151 -0.42 2.15 -15.17
C GLN A 151 -0.01 0.75 -14.74
N LEU A 152 1.29 0.50 -14.75
CA LEU A 152 1.89 -0.72 -14.21
C LEU A 152 2.74 -0.34 -13.00
N SER A 153 2.76 -1.20 -12.00
CA SER A 153 3.62 -1.05 -10.84
C SER A 153 4.32 -2.36 -10.51
N LEU A 154 5.49 -2.24 -9.90
CA LEU A 154 6.20 -3.34 -9.28
C LEU A 154 6.69 -2.86 -7.93
N VAL A 155 6.18 -3.45 -6.87
CA VAL A 155 6.64 -3.19 -5.50
C VAL A 155 7.40 -4.41 -5.00
N THR A 156 8.53 -4.19 -4.38
CA THR A 156 9.27 -5.20 -3.62
C THR A 156 9.19 -4.82 -2.17
N VAL A 157 8.49 -5.63 -1.39
CA VAL A 157 8.32 -5.45 0.05
C VAL A 157 9.35 -6.31 0.77
N ASN A 158 9.85 -5.85 1.91
CA ASN A 158 10.80 -6.57 2.77
C ASN A 158 12.13 -6.90 2.07
N LEU A 159 12.71 -5.98 1.33
CA LEU A 159 14.04 -6.15 0.74
C LEU A 159 15.07 -6.53 1.81
N GLY A 160 15.86 -7.55 1.49
CA GLY A 160 16.84 -8.09 2.43
C GLY A 160 16.25 -9.04 3.47
N SER A 161 14.97 -9.36 3.37
CA SER A 161 14.28 -10.32 4.25
C SER A 161 14.52 -10.03 5.74
N PRO A 162 14.05 -8.87 6.24
CA PRO A 162 14.31 -8.43 7.60
C PRO A 162 13.82 -9.43 8.64
N ARG A 163 14.50 -9.45 9.79
CA ARG A 163 14.02 -10.16 10.97
C ARG A 163 13.32 -9.16 11.90
N LEU A 164 12.10 -9.53 12.31
CA LEU A 164 11.33 -8.79 13.31
C LEU A 164 11.05 -9.75 14.46
N GLY A 165 11.69 -9.51 15.60
CA GLY A 165 11.73 -10.50 16.68
C GLY A 165 12.33 -11.82 16.21
N ASP A 166 11.60 -12.91 16.42
CA ASP A 166 12.01 -14.26 16.01
C ASP A 166 11.57 -14.64 14.59
N SER A 167 10.83 -13.76 13.90
CA SER A 167 10.28 -14.04 12.58
C SER A 167 11.09 -13.40 11.48
N THR A 168 11.33 -14.13 10.37
CA THR A 168 11.93 -13.60 9.16
C THR A 168 10.83 -13.26 8.15
N TYR A 169 10.79 -12.01 7.69
CA TYR A 169 9.85 -11.54 6.70
C TYR A 169 10.51 -11.55 5.33
N TRP A 170 10.15 -12.53 4.52
CA TRP A 170 10.76 -12.72 3.23
C TRP A 170 10.38 -11.63 2.23
N ALA A 171 11.33 -11.30 1.36
CA ALA A 171 11.06 -10.39 0.27
C ALA A 171 9.87 -10.89 -0.58
N THR A 172 8.95 -9.99 -0.88
CA THR A 172 7.75 -10.26 -1.67
C THR A 172 7.69 -9.30 -2.84
N LEU A 173 7.39 -9.80 -4.03
CA LEU A 173 7.12 -9.00 -5.21
C LEU A 173 5.62 -8.81 -5.38
N VAL A 174 5.22 -7.59 -5.69
CA VAL A 174 3.82 -7.22 -5.95
C VAL A 174 3.73 -6.48 -7.29
N PRO A 175 3.73 -7.22 -8.43
CA PRO A 175 3.35 -6.62 -9.69
C PRO A 175 1.87 -6.25 -9.67
N GLY A 176 1.55 -5.07 -10.20
CA GLY A 176 0.19 -4.54 -10.25
C GLY A 176 -0.08 -3.79 -11.54
N ALA A 177 -1.35 -3.74 -11.91
CA ALA A 177 -1.84 -2.96 -13.05
C ALA A 177 -3.11 -2.20 -12.65
N LEU A 178 -3.27 -1.00 -13.19
CA LEU A 178 -4.46 -0.17 -13.06
C LEU A 178 -4.85 0.35 -14.43
N VAL A 179 -6.14 0.32 -14.74
CA VAL A 179 -6.71 0.85 -15.99
C VAL A 179 -7.80 1.87 -15.65
N ASN A 180 -7.67 3.07 -16.20
CA ASN A 180 -8.71 4.08 -16.15
C ASN A 180 -9.68 3.90 -17.31
N LEU A 181 -10.94 3.78 -17.00
CA LEU A 181 -12.03 3.58 -17.96
C LEU A 181 -12.97 4.80 -17.90
N PHE A 182 -13.66 5.06 -19.01
CA PHE A 182 -14.67 6.13 -19.11
C PHE A 182 -14.16 7.50 -18.65
N GLY A 183 -12.93 7.87 -19.07
CA GLY A 183 -12.34 9.15 -18.69
C GLY A 183 -11.99 9.26 -17.19
N GLY A 184 -11.74 8.14 -16.53
CA GLY A 184 -11.40 8.10 -15.09
C GLY A 184 -12.63 7.97 -14.17
N ALA A 185 -13.83 7.88 -14.71
CA ALA A 185 -15.03 7.62 -13.89
C ALA A 185 -15.01 6.24 -13.21
N LEU A 186 -14.32 5.28 -13.83
CA LEU A 186 -14.07 3.95 -13.30
C LEU A 186 -12.59 3.62 -13.41
N GLN A 187 -12.00 3.15 -12.33
CA GLN A 187 -10.66 2.55 -12.30
C GLN A 187 -10.80 1.07 -11.97
N ALA A 188 -10.13 0.21 -12.71
CA ALA A 188 -10.00 -1.20 -12.39
C ALA A 188 -8.54 -1.52 -12.14
N ALA A 189 -8.24 -2.29 -11.09
CA ALA A 189 -6.88 -2.62 -10.72
C ALA A 189 -6.76 -4.06 -10.24
N GLY A 190 -5.57 -4.63 -10.41
CA GLY A 190 -5.24 -5.96 -9.94
C GLY A 190 -3.78 -6.07 -9.55
N GLU A 191 -3.51 -6.93 -8.58
CA GLU A 191 -2.18 -7.19 -8.04
C GLU A 191 -1.96 -8.67 -7.81
N TRP A 192 -0.71 -9.07 -7.90
CA TRP A 192 -0.27 -10.42 -7.64
C TRP A 192 0.88 -10.41 -6.63
N GLU A 193 0.67 -10.98 -5.46
CA GLU A 193 1.73 -11.20 -4.49
C GLU A 193 2.48 -12.50 -4.78
N VAL A 194 3.81 -12.40 -4.92
CA VAL A 194 4.70 -13.50 -5.25
C VAL A 194 5.82 -13.59 -4.24
N ALA A 195 6.09 -14.79 -3.73
CA ALA A 195 7.30 -15.12 -3.00
C ALA A 195 8.41 -15.50 -4.01
N PRO A 196 9.36 -14.62 -4.33
CA PRO A 196 10.33 -14.85 -5.40
C PRO A 196 11.27 -16.03 -5.10
N HIS A 197 11.59 -16.26 -3.84
CA HIS A 197 12.46 -17.36 -3.42
C HIS A 197 11.89 -18.76 -3.72
N ALA A 198 10.57 -18.89 -3.83
CA ALA A 198 9.88 -20.13 -4.14
C ALA A 198 9.09 -20.05 -5.45
N TRP A 199 9.10 -18.89 -6.14
CA TRP A 199 8.24 -18.58 -7.30
C TRP A 199 6.78 -18.99 -7.07
N ARG A 200 6.30 -18.74 -5.86
CA ARG A 200 4.96 -19.15 -5.44
C ARG A 200 4.07 -17.95 -5.27
N SER A 201 2.86 -18.02 -5.82
CA SER A 201 1.79 -17.06 -5.54
C SER A 201 1.40 -17.11 -4.07
N ILE A 202 1.29 -15.95 -3.44
CA ILE A 202 0.83 -15.77 -2.05
C ILE A 202 -0.64 -15.37 -2.06
N ALA A 203 -0.98 -14.36 -2.87
CA ALA A 203 -2.33 -13.80 -2.97
C ALA A 203 -2.52 -13.09 -4.32
N TYR A 204 -3.79 -12.87 -4.65
CA TYR A 204 -4.22 -11.92 -5.67
C TYR A 204 -5.16 -10.90 -5.03
N ARG A 205 -5.07 -9.66 -5.46
CA ARG A 205 -6.02 -8.60 -5.12
C ARG A 205 -6.60 -8.04 -6.40
N VAL A 206 -7.91 -7.92 -6.47
CA VAL A 206 -8.60 -7.31 -7.59
C VAL A 206 -9.61 -6.31 -7.05
N GLY A 207 -9.70 -5.16 -7.70
CA GLY A 207 -10.59 -4.12 -7.22
C GLY A 207 -10.82 -3.03 -8.24
N GLY A 208 -11.53 -2.01 -7.79
CA GLY A 208 -11.76 -0.83 -8.60
C GLY A 208 -12.39 0.28 -7.81
N THR A 209 -12.28 1.47 -8.36
CA THR A 209 -12.77 2.71 -7.77
C THR A 209 -13.72 3.38 -8.74
N VAL A 210 -14.92 3.72 -8.28
CA VAL A 210 -15.94 4.46 -9.04
C VAL A 210 -16.04 5.88 -8.52
N ALA A 211 -15.84 6.86 -9.39
CA ALA A 211 -16.07 8.27 -9.05
C ALA A 211 -17.58 8.55 -8.99
N LEU A 212 -18.07 8.94 -7.82
CA LEU A 212 -19.48 9.26 -7.58
C LEU A 212 -19.82 10.75 -7.85
N GLY A 213 -18.81 11.56 -8.22
CA GLY A 213 -18.93 12.99 -8.41
C GLY A 213 -18.71 13.80 -7.12
N ARG A 214 -18.51 15.12 -7.28
CA ARG A 214 -18.25 16.06 -6.16
C ARG A 214 -17.09 15.67 -5.24
N GLY A 215 -16.10 14.96 -5.77
CA GLY A 215 -14.94 14.46 -5.01
C GLY A 215 -15.15 13.15 -4.26
N PHE A 216 -16.35 12.56 -4.32
CA PHE A 216 -16.59 11.24 -3.70
C PHE A 216 -16.20 10.10 -4.64
N ALA A 217 -15.66 9.04 -4.06
CA ALA A 217 -15.35 7.80 -4.73
C ALA A 217 -15.70 6.60 -3.87
N LEU A 218 -16.14 5.51 -4.50
CA LEU A 218 -16.38 4.21 -3.88
C LEU A 218 -15.32 3.24 -4.39
N LEU A 219 -14.61 2.61 -3.47
CA LEU A 219 -13.63 1.55 -3.75
C LEU A 219 -14.19 0.20 -3.30
N LEU A 220 -14.02 -0.80 -4.15
CA LEU A 220 -14.29 -2.20 -3.84
C LEU A 220 -13.03 -3.02 -4.15
N ARG A 221 -12.63 -3.91 -3.22
CA ARG A 221 -11.49 -4.81 -3.43
C ARG A 221 -11.80 -6.19 -2.88
N ALA A 222 -11.44 -7.22 -3.64
CA ALA A 222 -11.47 -8.60 -3.21
C ALA A 222 -10.04 -9.15 -3.10
N ASP A 223 -9.75 -9.79 -1.98
CA ASP A 223 -8.51 -10.51 -1.73
C ASP A 223 -8.75 -12.00 -1.96
N LEU A 224 -7.89 -12.64 -2.76
CA LEU A 224 -8.04 -14.01 -3.19
C LEU A 224 -6.79 -14.82 -2.81
N SER A 225 -6.99 -16.08 -2.45
CA SER A 225 -5.90 -17.05 -2.27
C SER A 225 -5.28 -17.45 -3.62
N PRO A 226 -4.13 -18.14 -3.63
CA PRO A 226 -3.56 -18.72 -4.85
C PRO A 226 -4.53 -19.63 -5.64
N GLY A 227 -5.48 -20.27 -4.97
CA GLY A 227 -6.55 -21.05 -5.59
C GLY A 227 -7.81 -20.25 -5.92
N PHE A 228 -7.72 -18.93 -6.02
CA PHE A 228 -8.83 -18.01 -6.32
C PHE A 228 -10.02 -18.09 -5.35
N LYS A 229 -9.81 -18.61 -4.15
CA LYS A 229 -10.82 -18.56 -3.10
C LYS A 229 -10.76 -17.20 -2.41
N ARG A 230 -11.93 -16.58 -2.18
CA ARG A 230 -12.03 -15.30 -1.48
C ARG A 230 -11.44 -15.42 -0.07
N ARG A 231 -10.57 -14.49 0.30
CA ARG A 231 -9.97 -14.33 1.63
C ARG A 231 -10.47 -13.09 2.35
N GLY A 232 -10.83 -12.06 1.58
CA GLY A 232 -11.32 -10.81 2.11
C GLY A 232 -12.13 -10.02 1.09
N LEU A 233 -12.91 -9.08 1.59
CA LEU A 233 -13.63 -8.07 0.82
C LEU A 233 -13.46 -6.74 1.54
N VAL A 234 -13.05 -5.71 0.79
CA VAL A 234 -12.94 -4.34 1.28
C VAL A 234 -13.94 -3.47 0.55
N ILE A 235 -14.65 -2.64 1.30
CA ILE A 235 -15.47 -1.56 0.79
C ILE A 235 -14.95 -0.28 1.42
N ALA A 236 -14.60 0.71 0.60
CA ALA A 236 -14.17 2.01 1.11
C ALA A 236 -14.87 3.14 0.38
N ILE A 237 -15.12 4.23 1.08
CA ILE A 237 -15.59 5.49 0.52
C ILE A 237 -14.54 6.56 0.78
N GLY A 238 -14.19 7.31 -0.24
CA GLY A 238 -13.22 8.39 -0.19
C GLY A 238 -13.86 9.72 -0.58
N PHE A 239 -13.29 10.78 -0.05
CA PHE A 239 -13.58 12.15 -0.42
C PHE A 239 -12.28 12.91 -0.70
N ASP A 240 -12.20 13.57 -1.85
CA ASP A 240 -11.09 14.45 -2.24
C ASP A 240 -11.63 15.86 -2.50
N GLY A 241 -11.38 16.76 -1.55
CA GLY A 241 -11.74 18.17 -1.62
C GLY A 241 -10.58 19.06 -2.07
N SER A 242 -10.81 20.37 -2.09
CA SER A 242 -9.82 21.37 -2.55
C SER A 242 -8.55 21.46 -1.66
N GLY A 243 -8.60 21.01 -0.43
CA GLY A 243 -7.45 21.07 0.51
C GLY A 243 -7.54 19.99 1.57
N SER A 244 -8.42 19.02 1.39
CA SER A 244 -8.60 17.92 2.36
C SER A 244 -8.99 16.64 1.65
N ARG A 245 -8.56 15.51 2.23
CA ARG A 245 -8.99 14.17 1.87
C ARG A 245 -9.53 13.47 3.10
N ALA A 246 -10.52 12.63 2.90
CA ALA A 246 -11.02 11.78 3.96
C ALA A 246 -11.42 10.42 3.36
N GLY A 247 -11.37 9.37 4.17
CA GLY A 247 -11.79 8.04 3.74
C GLY A 247 -12.28 7.23 4.93
N ALA A 248 -13.16 6.29 4.64
CA ALA A 248 -13.59 5.27 5.56
C ALA A 248 -13.58 3.92 4.84
N PHE A 249 -13.18 2.87 5.51
CA PHE A 249 -13.24 1.53 4.95
C PHE A 249 -13.80 0.51 5.93
N ALA A 250 -14.35 -0.57 5.37
CA ALA A 250 -14.72 -1.76 6.10
C ALA A 250 -14.07 -2.97 5.43
N LEU A 251 -13.44 -3.82 6.20
CA LEU A 251 -12.83 -5.08 5.77
C LEU A 251 -13.64 -6.24 6.36
N ALA A 252 -14.06 -7.16 5.50
CA ALA A 252 -14.64 -8.43 5.90
C ALA A 252 -13.75 -9.57 5.40
N SER A 253 -13.38 -10.50 6.27
CA SER A 253 -12.63 -11.69 5.89
C SER A 253 -13.53 -12.91 5.67
N GLY A 254 -12.97 -13.95 5.07
CA GLY A 254 -13.54 -15.30 4.96
C GLY A 254 -14.96 -15.36 4.42
N GLY A 255 -15.93 -15.55 5.28
CA GLY A 255 -17.33 -15.78 4.92
C GLY A 255 -18.15 -14.54 4.55
N ALA A 256 -17.62 -13.33 4.65
CA ALA A 256 -18.32 -12.05 4.47
C ALA A 256 -19.52 -11.82 5.41
N SER A 257 -19.67 -12.63 6.45
CA SER A 257 -20.75 -12.49 7.43
C SER A 257 -20.40 -11.50 8.55
N GLU A 258 -19.12 -11.17 8.72
CA GLU A 258 -18.66 -10.29 9.80
C GLU A 258 -17.62 -9.27 9.29
N VAL A 259 -17.79 -8.03 9.72
CA VAL A 259 -16.80 -6.98 9.53
C VAL A 259 -15.70 -7.18 10.57
N GLU A 260 -14.47 -7.37 10.13
CA GLU A 260 -13.31 -7.57 10.99
C GLU A 260 -12.59 -6.27 11.33
N ALA A 261 -12.53 -5.34 10.38
CA ALA A 261 -11.89 -4.05 10.60
C ALA A 261 -12.73 -2.91 10.02
N LEU A 262 -12.70 -1.78 10.72
CA LEU A 262 -13.22 -0.49 10.28
C LEU A 262 -12.11 0.53 10.40
N GLY A 263 -11.90 1.36 9.39
CA GLY A 263 -10.90 2.40 9.44
C GLY A 263 -11.43 3.74 8.96
N LEU A 264 -10.82 4.79 9.48
CA LEU A 264 -11.01 6.17 9.08
C LEU A 264 -9.66 6.78 8.77
N SER A 265 -9.57 7.54 7.71
CA SER A 265 -8.39 8.30 7.34
C SER A 265 -8.76 9.73 6.97
N GLY A 266 -7.85 10.67 7.22
CA GLY A 266 -8.01 12.05 6.84
C GLY A 266 -6.67 12.69 6.55
N ALA A 267 -6.62 13.62 5.58
CA ALA A 267 -5.44 14.39 5.30
C ALA A 267 -5.78 15.83 4.93
N MET A 268 -4.95 16.76 5.39
CA MET A 268 -4.88 18.13 4.88
C MET A 268 -3.80 18.20 3.82
N VAL A 269 -4.13 18.80 2.68
CA VAL A 269 -3.28 18.83 1.49
C VAL A 269 -3.05 20.27 1.07
N THR A 270 -1.80 20.68 0.95
CA THR A 270 -1.48 21.95 0.28
C THR A 270 -1.33 21.67 -1.21
N ARG A 271 -2.11 22.37 -2.01
CA ARG A 271 -1.90 22.41 -3.46
C ARG A 271 -1.02 23.62 -3.77
N GLY A 272 0.12 23.40 -4.40
CA GLY A 272 0.90 24.47 -4.96
C GLY A 272 0.08 25.28 -5.97
N PRO A 273 0.47 26.53 -6.27
CA PRO A 273 -0.17 27.27 -7.34
C PRO A 273 -0.10 26.43 -8.61
N SER A 274 -1.26 26.25 -9.26
CA SER A 274 -1.32 25.61 -10.57
C SER A 274 -0.29 26.31 -11.46
N ARG A 275 0.74 25.58 -11.89
CA ARG A 275 1.66 26.13 -12.89
C ARG A 275 0.85 26.47 -14.13
N PRO A 276 0.98 27.69 -14.67
CA PRO A 276 0.29 28.11 -15.88
C PRO A 276 0.67 27.26 -17.08
#